data_c4377238663ef463e6b02ad5943fdeae
#
_entry.id   c4377238663ef463e6b02ad5943fdeae
#
_cell.length_a   1.000
_cell.length_b   1.000
_cell.length_c   1.000
_cell.angle_alpha   90.00
_cell.angle_beta   90.00
_cell.angle_gamma   90.00
#
_symmetry.space_group_name_H-M   'P 1'
#
loop_
_entity.id
_entity.type
_entity.pdbx_description
1 polymer ?
#
loop_
_entity_poly.entity_id
_entity_poly.type
_entity_poly.pdbx_seq_one_letter_code
_entity_poly.pdbx_strand_id
1 'polypeptide(L)'
;KKLKSNFSNSFKKAIKTIHNCKSGKVIVSGVGKSGIIAKKWSATLSSTGTPSFFLDASNASHGDMGQITSNDILILISLSGQSEELKNIIEYTSRNKNIKLIGITSKKDSILYKSSDFKFLLPNVKEAGPGSFVPTSSTTVQMSLGDAIAIACMRYRKFGRLDFKKFHPSGSLSITLKTVEDLMLTGNKIPFISEKANMKIALNTIAKKGLGTLIVKNSRNQTKGILTDGDVKRLTNM
;
A
#
# COMPACT_ATOMS: atom_id res chain seq x y z
N LYS A 1 14.80 -2.86 -20.89
CA LYS A 1 15.08 -4.20 -21.45
C LYS A 1 16.16 -4.94 -20.63
N LYS A 2 17.30 -4.31 -20.25
CA LYS A 2 18.39 -4.94 -19.46
C LYS A 2 17.96 -5.46 -18.08
N LEU A 3 17.01 -4.83 -17.40
CA LEU A 3 16.45 -5.32 -16.12
C LEU A 3 15.71 -6.66 -16.28
N LYS A 4 15.00 -6.86 -17.40
CA LYS A 4 14.13 -8.02 -17.59
C LYS A 4 14.91 -9.33 -17.75
N SER A 5 16.09 -9.32 -18.36
CA SER A 5 16.90 -10.51 -18.62
C SER A 5 17.61 -11.06 -17.40
N ASN A 6 17.92 -10.22 -16.40
CA ASN A 6 18.76 -10.59 -15.27
C ASN A 6 17.98 -11.17 -14.05
N PHE A 7 16.67 -11.12 -14.02
CA PHE A 7 15.93 -11.32 -12.76
C PHE A 7 14.91 -12.48 -12.73
N SER A 8 14.76 -13.28 -13.78
CA SER A 8 13.59 -14.19 -13.90
C SER A 8 13.41 -15.16 -12.73
N ASN A 9 14.45 -15.86 -12.27
CA ASN A 9 14.34 -16.84 -11.18
C ASN A 9 14.49 -16.22 -9.78
N SER A 10 15.49 -15.36 -9.58
CA SER A 10 15.68 -14.69 -8.28
C SER A 10 14.50 -13.80 -7.93
N PHE A 11 13.92 -13.08 -8.91
CA PHE A 11 12.76 -12.25 -8.72
C PHE A 11 11.54 -13.07 -8.24
N LYS A 12 11.20 -14.14 -8.95
CA LYS A 12 10.06 -15.00 -8.57
C LYS A 12 10.23 -15.60 -7.17
N LYS A 13 11.43 -16.06 -6.84
CA LYS A 13 11.75 -16.62 -5.52
C LYS A 13 11.61 -15.56 -4.43
N ALA A 14 12.16 -14.36 -4.62
CA ALA A 14 12.07 -13.26 -3.66
C ALA A 14 10.60 -12.84 -3.42
N ILE A 15 9.79 -12.67 -4.48
CA ILE A 15 8.37 -12.35 -4.37
C ILE A 15 7.61 -13.43 -3.60
N LYS A 16 7.87 -14.72 -3.89
CA LYS A 16 7.25 -15.83 -3.15
C LYS A 16 7.64 -15.81 -1.67
N THR A 17 8.91 -15.52 -1.36
CA THR A 17 9.39 -15.39 0.03
C THR A 17 8.70 -14.23 0.75
N ILE A 18 8.61 -13.06 0.12
CA ILE A 18 7.88 -11.89 0.67
C ILE A 18 6.39 -12.23 0.88
N HIS A 19 5.77 -12.92 -0.07
CA HIS A 19 4.37 -13.33 0.07
C HIS A 19 4.14 -14.29 1.23
N ASN A 20 5.08 -15.21 1.46
CA ASN A 20 5.00 -16.23 2.50
C ASN A 20 5.39 -15.70 3.90
N CYS A 21 5.93 -14.51 4.00
CA CYS A 21 6.25 -13.84 5.26
C CYS A 21 4.95 -13.38 5.95
N LYS A 22 4.33 -14.26 6.75
CA LYS A 22 3.03 -14.00 7.42
C LYS A 22 3.18 -13.46 8.83
N SER A 23 4.21 -13.86 9.54
CA SER A 23 4.49 -13.47 10.93
C SER A 23 5.61 -12.44 11.07
N GLY A 24 6.21 -12.03 9.95
CA GLY A 24 7.24 -11.00 9.89
C GLY A 24 6.83 -9.83 8.98
N LYS A 25 7.77 -8.94 8.75
CA LYS A 25 7.63 -7.76 7.90
C LYS A 25 8.80 -7.63 6.95
N VAL A 26 8.68 -6.75 5.97
CA VAL A 26 9.78 -6.40 5.06
C VAL A 26 10.43 -5.12 5.58
N ILE A 27 11.71 -5.22 5.91
CA ILE A 27 12.51 -4.08 6.35
C ILE A 27 13.38 -3.65 5.18
N VAL A 28 13.30 -2.38 4.80
CA VAL A 28 14.09 -1.84 3.69
C VAL A 28 15.08 -0.83 4.24
N SER A 29 16.36 -0.96 3.88
CA SER A 29 17.42 -0.06 4.33
C SER A 29 18.39 0.29 3.20
N GLY A 30 19.08 1.40 3.37
CA GLY A 30 20.10 1.93 2.46
C GLY A 30 20.64 3.24 3.00
N VAL A 31 21.72 3.74 2.38
CA VAL A 31 22.43 4.95 2.81
C VAL A 31 22.30 6.05 1.76
N GLY A 32 22.21 7.30 2.19
CA GLY A 32 22.15 8.47 1.33
C GLY A 32 20.98 8.41 0.33
N LYS A 33 21.25 8.59 -0.97
CA LYS A 33 20.19 8.53 -2.01
C LYS A 33 19.51 7.16 -2.07
N SER A 34 20.25 6.06 -1.86
CA SER A 34 19.64 4.72 -1.76
C SER A 34 18.77 4.56 -0.53
N GLY A 35 19.06 5.25 0.58
CA GLY A 35 18.21 5.30 1.76
C GLY A 35 16.87 5.99 1.50
N ILE A 36 16.87 7.10 0.75
CA ILE A 36 15.64 7.79 0.32
C ILE A 36 14.79 6.85 -0.55
N ILE A 37 15.42 6.13 -1.47
CA ILE A 37 14.73 5.12 -2.30
C ILE A 37 14.20 3.97 -1.43
N ALA A 38 14.96 3.50 -0.46
CA ALA A 38 14.52 2.46 0.49
C ALA A 38 13.28 2.91 1.29
N LYS A 39 13.25 4.15 1.73
CA LYS A 39 12.09 4.76 2.39
C LYS A 39 10.85 4.77 1.49
N LYS A 40 11.02 5.13 0.21
CA LYS A 40 9.95 5.06 -0.79
C LYS A 40 9.47 3.62 -1.01
N TRP A 41 10.37 2.64 -1.07
CA TRP A 41 9.98 1.22 -1.24
C TRP A 41 9.14 0.73 -0.07
N SER A 42 9.57 1.00 1.17
CA SER A 42 8.82 0.58 2.36
C SER A 42 7.41 1.16 2.37
N ALA A 43 7.27 2.46 2.03
CA ALA A 43 5.97 3.12 1.93
C ALA A 43 5.08 2.48 0.85
N THR A 44 5.64 2.17 -0.33
CA THR A 44 4.88 1.54 -1.43
C THR A 44 4.46 0.12 -1.08
N LEU A 45 5.35 -0.68 -0.46
CA LEU A 45 5.04 -2.03 0.01
C LEU A 45 3.91 -2.01 1.04
N SER A 46 3.98 -1.13 2.05
CA SER A 46 2.95 -0.98 3.07
C SER A 46 1.60 -0.60 2.46
N SER A 47 1.59 0.40 1.57
CA SER A 47 0.37 0.89 0.93
C SER A 47 -0.27 -0.13 -0.02
N THR A 48 0.48 -1.14 -0.45
CA THR A 48 0.01 -2.24 -1.32
C THR A 48 -0.15 -3.57 -0.59
N GLY A 49 -0.27 -3.54 0.75
CA GLY A 49 -0.63 -4.69 1.57
C GLY A 49 0.52 -5.60 1.99
N THR A 50 1.77 -5.15 1.86
CA THR A 50 2.94 -5.86 2.41
C THR A 50 3.46 -5.09 3.62
N PRO A 51 3.31 -5.59 4.86
CA PRO A 51 3.84 -4.91 6.04
C PRO A 51 5.33 -4.60 5.86
N SER A 52 5.68 -3.32 5.90
CA SER A 52 7.05 -2.88 5.66
C SER A 52 7.36 -1.57 6.39
N PHE A 53 8.61 -1.38 6.77
CA PHE A 53 9.11 -0.11 7.25
C PHE A 53 10.56 0.14 6.79
N PHE A 54 10.99 1.38 6.88
CA PHE A 54 12.36 1.80 6.60
C PHE A 54 13.19 1.74 7.87
N LEU A 55 14.34 1.06 7.80
CA LEU A 55 15.35 1.07 8.85
C LEU A 55 16.49 2.00 8.41
N ASP A 56 16.77 3.02 9.21
CA ASP A 56 17.94 3.87 8.97
C ASP A 56 19.22 3.09 9.27
N ALA A 57 20.12 3.00 8.29
CA ALA A 57 21.33 2.20 8.42
C ALA A 57 22.31 2.77 9.46
N SER A 58 22.33 4.09 9.64
CA SER A 58 23.16 4.73 10.65
C SER A 58 22.65 4.43 12.05
N ASN A 59 21.34 4.59 12.28
CA ASN A 59 20.71 4.32 13.58
C ASN A 59 20.70 2.81 13.92
N ALA A 60 20.70 1.93 12.90
CA ALA A 60 20.77 0.49 13.12
C ALA A 60 21.96 0.10 14.01
N SER A 61 23.11 0.71 13.82
CA SER A 61 24.31 0.47 14.64
C SER A 61 24.21 1.02 16.07
N HIS A 62 23.20 1.84 16.36
CA HIS A 62 22.96 2.45 17.65
C HIS A 62 21.70 1.90 18.37
N GLY A 63 21.29 0.68 18.04
CA GLY A 63 20.21 -0.04 18.73
C GLY A 63 19.00 -0.36 17.89
N ASP A 64 18.75 0.34 16.76
CA ASP A 64 17.56 0.13 15.94
C ASP A 64 17.53 -1.26 15.25
N MET A 65 18.66 -2.02 15.24
CA MET A 65 18.64 -3.43 14.87
C MET A 65 17.73 -4.28 15.75
N GLY A 66 17.39 -3.82 16.97
CA GLY A 66 16.40 -4.46 17.83
C GLY A 66 14.98 -4.50 17.23
N GLN A 67 14.70 -3.71 16.20
CA GLN A 67 13.43 -3.76 15.46
C GLN A 67 13.33 -4.96 14.50
N ILE A 68 14.44 -5.65 14.26
CA ILE A 68 14.51 -6.80 13.36
C ILE A 68 14.20 -8.08 14.14
N THR A 69 13.24 -8.86 13.66
CA THR A 69 12.87 -10.15 14.25
C THR A 69 13.28 -11.31 13.34
N SER A 70 13.34 -12.53 13.87
CA SER A 70 13.77 -13.73 13.15
C SER A 70 12.91 -14.08 11.93
N ASN A 71 11.68 -13.57 11.85
CA ASN A 71 10.77 -13.85 10.75
C ASN A 71 10.74 -12.76 9.68
N ASP A 72 11.59 -11.74 9.82
CA ASP A 72 11.61 -10.61 8.91
C ASP A 72 12.41 -10.91 7.63
N ILE A 73 12.14 -10.11 6.60
CA ILE A 73 12.91 -10.08 5.37
C ILE A 73 13.56 -8.71 5.27
N LEU A 74 14.89 -8.69 5.12
CA LEU A 74 15.63 -7.47 4.91
C LEU A 74 15.91 -7.25 3.42
N ILE A 75 15.68 -6.02 2.97
CA ILE A 75 16.06 -5.54 1.64
C ILE A 75 17.09 -4.44 1.83
N LEU A 76 18.31 -4.68 1.41
CA LEU A 76 19.40 -3.69 1.47
C LEU A 76 19.73 -3.16 0.08
N ILE A 77 19.74 -1.83 -0.05
CA ILE A 77 19.99 -1.13 -1.31
C ILE A 77 21.30 -0.35 -1.20
N SER A 78 22.30 -0.73 -1.99
CA SER A 78 23.56 -0.02 -2.10
C SER A 78 24.17 -0.23 -3.49
N LEU A 79 24.41 0.86 -4.22
CA LEU A 79 24.94 0.76 -5.58
C LEU A 79 26.35 0.11 -5.58
N SER A 80 27.22 0.49 -4.65
CA SER A 80 28.54 -0.13 -4.45
C SER A 80 28.46 -1.49 -3.77
N GLY A 81 27.43 -1.70 -2.93
CA GLY A 81 27.27 -2.88 -2.09
C GLY A 81 28.33 -3.02 -0.99
N GLN A 82 29.02 -1.91 -0.64
CA GLN A 82 30.14 -1.88 0.30
C GLN A 82 30.01 -0.73 1.32
N SER A 83 28.82 -0.16 1.49
CA SER A 83 28.59 0.91 2.48
C SER A 83 28.88 0.39 3.89
N GLU A 84 29.69 1.13 4.67
CA GLU A 84 30.13 0.73 6.01
C GLU A 84 28.92 0.52 6.95
N GLU A 85 27.95 1.41 6.87
CA GLU A 85 26.74 1.38 7.71
C GLU A 85 25.92 0.11 7.49
N LEU A 86 25.96 -0.46 6.27
CA LEU A 86 25.26 -1.70 5.95
C LEU A 86 26.01 -2.96 6.39
N LYS A 87 27.31 -2.88 6.67
CA LYS A 87 28.11 -4.04 7.09
C LYS A 87 27.57 -4.65 8.39
N ASN A 88 27.25 -3.82 9.39
CA ASN A 88 26.72 -4.27 10.66
C ASN A 88 25.38 -4.99 10.49
N ILE A 89 24.51 -4.48 9.62
CA ILE A 89 23.21 -5.12 9.31
C ILE A 89 23.46 -6.46 8.57
N ILE A 90 24.40 -6.52 7.64
CA ILE A 90 24.75 -7.75 6.91
C ILE A 90 25.29 -8.80 7.88
N GLU A 91 26.18 -8.43 8.79
CA GLU A 91 26.71 -9.32 9.81
C GLU A 91 25.63 -9.84 10.75
N TYR A 92 24.72 -8.95 11.20
CA TYR A 92 23.58 -9.32 12.02
C TYR A 92 22.71 -10.37 11.33
N THR A 93 22.38 -10.16 10.05
CA THR A 93 21.60 -11.13 9.28
C THR A 93 22.33 -12.45 9.07
N SER A 94 23.65 -12.42 8.87
CA SER A 94 24.45 -13.65 8.67
C SER A 94 24.46 -14.57 9.90
N ARG A 95 24.37 -13.99 11.09
CA ARG A 95 24.26 -14.70 12.37
C ARG A 95 22.83 -15.23 12.63
N ASN A 96 21.83 -14.65 11.99
CA ASN A 96 20.40 -14.99 12.17
C ASN A 96 19.84 -15.60 10.89
N LYS A 97 20.12 -16.88 10.64
CA LYS A 97 19.79 -17.60 9.38
C LYS A 97 18.29 -17.63 9.01
N ASN A 98 17.40 -17.36 9.96
CA ASN A 98 15.98 -17.28 9.69
C ASN A 98 15.60 -16.01 8.95
N ILE A 99 16.35 -14.93 9.14
CA ILE A 99 16.17 -13.66 8.42
C ILE A 99 16.63 -13.85 6.99
N LYS A 100 15.79 -13.50 6.01
CA LYS A 100 16.16 -13.57 4.59
C LYS A 100 16.64 -12.22 4.09
N LEU A 101 17.83 -12.22 3.50
CA LEU A 101 18.44 -11.00 2.97
C LEU A 101 18.28 -10.91 1.45
N ILE A 102 17.71 -9.82 0.99
CA ILE A 102 17.61 -9.42 -0.42
C ILE A 102 18.60 -8.29 -0.63
N GLY A 103 19.65 -8.53 -1.42
CA GLY A 103 20.68 -7.53 -1.73
C GLY A 103 20.51 -6.94 -3.11
N ILE A 104 20.53 -5.61 -3.19
CA ILE A 104 20.37 -4.84 -4.42
C ILE A 104 21.62 -3.98 -4.63
N THR A 105 22.42 -4.32 -5.61
CA THR A 105 23.70 -3.67 -5.89
C THR A 105 24.08 -3.76 -7.38
N SER A 106 25.01 -2.94 -7.85
CA SER A 106 25.58 -3.05 -9.19
C SER A 106 26.90 -3.84 -9.24
N LYS A 107 27.39 -4.33 -8.08
CA LYS A 107 28.71 -4.98 -7.96
C LYS A 107 28.59 -6.42 -7.47
N LYS A 108 28.96 -7.40 -8.31
CA LYS A 108 28.93 -8.83 -7.97
C LYS A 108 29.93 -9.24 -6.89
N ASP A 109 31.05 -8.53 -6.80
CA ASP A 109 32.14 -8.76 -5.86
C ASP A 109 31.89 -8.13 -4.49
N SER A 110 30.84 -7.32 -4.34
CA SER A 110 30.52 -6.63 -3.09
C SER A 110 30.08 -7.58 -1.97
N ILE A 111 30.31 -7.15 -0.72
CA ILE A 111 29.86 -7.89 0.47
C ILE A 111 28.34 -8.10 0.46
N LEU A 112 27.58 -7.08 0.09
CA LEU A 112 26.12 -7.17 0.02
C LEU A 112 25.67 -8.27 -0.95
N TYR A 113 26.27 -8.32 -2.17
CA TYR A 113 25.88 -9.34 -3.15
C TYR A 113 26.24 -10.76 -2.68
N LYS A 114 27.42 -10.94 -2.12
CA LYS A 114 27.91 -12.25 -1.65
C LYS A 114 27.07 -12.79 -0.50
N SER A 115 26.72 -11.94 0.45
CA SER A 115 26.00 -12.31 1.69
C SER A 115 24.48 -12.48 1.50
N SER A 116 23.91 -12.04 0.37
CA SER A 116 22.45 -12.07 0.17
C SER A 116 21.93 -13.44 -0.25
N ASP A 117 20.78 -13.84 0.28
CA ASP A 117 20.00 -15.02 -0.17
C ASP A 117 19.41 -14.79 -1.57
N PHE A 118 18.88 -13.60 -1.80
CA PHE A 118 18.34 -13.19 -3.10
C PHE A 118 19.15 -12.00 -3.62
N LYS A 119 19.74 -12.19 -4.79
CA LYS A 119 20.71 -11.27 -5.37
C LYS A 119 20.13 -10.55 -6.57
N PHE A 120 20.05 -9.22 -6.48
CA PHE A 120 19.59 -8.38 -7.57
C PHE A 120 20.75 -7.50 -8.07
N LEU A 121 21.28 -7.87 -9.22
CA LEU A 121 22.34 -7.11 -9.85
C LEU A 121 21.74 -6.02 -10.75
N LEU A 122 21.88 -4.76 -10.32
CA LEU A 122 21.49 -3.62 -11.13
C LEU A 122 22.39 -3.46 -12.35
N PRO A 123 21.85 -3.02 -13.49
CA PRO A 123 22.71 -2.70 -14.64
C PRO A 123 23.62 -1.53 -14.30
N ASN A 124 24.83 -1.57 -14.83
CA ASN A 124 25.70 -0.41 -14.80
C ASN A 124 25.11 0.65 -15.76
N VAL A 125 24.74 1.79 -15.22
CA VAL A 125 24.16 2.91 -15.96
C VAL A 125 25.00 4.16 -15.77
N LYS A 126 25.12 4.97 -16.83
CA LYS A 126 25.78 6.26 -16.75
C LYS A 126 24.82 7.23 -16.06
N GLU A 127 25.30 7.94 -15.05
CA GLU A 127 24.54 8.99 -14.38
C GLU A 127 24.31 10.17 -15.30
N ALA A 128 23.18 10.85 -15.15
CA ALA A 128 22.84 12.04 -15.93
C ALA A 128 23.63 13.26 -15.44
N GLY A 129 23.80 14.22 -16.36
CA GLY A 129 24.46 15.48 -16.06
C GLY A 129 25.98 15.49 -16.25
N PRO A 130 26.59 16.68 -16.09
CA PRO A 130 28.03 16.87 -16.24
C PRO A 130 28.83 15.99 -15.29
N GLY A 131 29.90 15.36 -15.76
CA GLY A 131 30.77 14.50 -14.97
C GLY A 131 30.18 13.15 -14.53
N SER A 132 28.88 12.92 -14.69
CA SER A 132 28.19 11.63 -14.40
C SER A 132 28.44 11.09 -12.98
N PHE A 133 28.58 11.96 -11.98
CA PHE A 133 28.84 11.59 -10.58
C PHE A 133 27.63 11.72 -9.66
N VAL A 134 26.57 12.45 -10.07
CA VAL A 134 25.37 12.64 -9.25
C VAL A 134 24.42 11.45 -9.44
N PRO A 135 24.03 10.73 -8.37
CA PRO A 135 23.09 9.62 -8.47
C PRO A 135 21.73 10.08 -9.03
N THR A 136 21.41 9.65 -10.24
CA THR A 136 20.21 9.98 -11.00
C THR A 136 19.64 8.76 -11.72
N SER A 137 20.30 8.30 -12.78
CA SER A 137 19.88 7.09 -13.52
C SER A 137 19.91 5.85 -12.64
N SER A 138 20.90 5.70 -11.77
CA SER A 138 21.00 4.57 -10.83
C SER A 138 19.83 4.57 -9.83
N THR A 139 19.45 5.72 -9.26
CA THR A 139 18.33 5.84 -8.34
C THR A 139 17.00 5.61 -9.03
N THR A 140 16.84 6.04 -10.29
CA THR A 140 15.66 5.75 -11.11
C THR A 140 15.50 4.24 -11.33
N VAL A 141 16.59 3.54 -11.62
CA VAL A 141 16.58 2.07 -11.77
C VAL A 141 16.21 1.39 -10.45
N GLN A 142 16.78 1.83 -9.31
CA GLN A 142 16.42 1.33 -7.99
C GLN A 142 14.93 1.54 -7.72
N MET A 143 14.41 2.73 -7.94
CA MET A 143 12.99 3.05 -7.73
C MET A 143 12.08 2.17 -8.58
N SER A 144 12.37 2.02 -9.87
CA SER A 144 11.59 1.17 -10.78
C SER A 144 11.57 -0.31 -10.36
N LEU A 145 12.70 -0.82 -9.82
CA LEU A 145 12.75 -2.18 -9.30
C LEU A 145 11.85 -2.35 -8.08
N GLY A 146 11.85 -1.37 -7.16
CA GLY A 146 10.99 -1.40 -5.98
C GLY A 146 9.51 -1.40 -6.32
N ASP A 147 9.11 -0.58 -7.28
CA ASP A 147 7.73 -0.58 -7.77
C ASP A 147 7.36 -1.90 -8.43
N ALA A 148 8.27 -2.49 -9.20
CA ALA A 148 8.05 -3.82 -9.80
C ALA A 148 7.87 -4.91 -8.72
N ILE A 149 8.66 -4.87 -7.63
CA ILE A 149 8.53 -5.79 -6.49
C ILE A 149 7.17 -5.57 -5.79
N ALA A 150 6.81 -4.33 -5.47
CA ALA A 150 5.56 -4.01 -4.79
C ALA A 150 4.34 -4.46 -5.61
N ILE A 151 4.30 -4.16 -6.91
CA ILE A 151 3.22 -4.59 -7.81
C ILE A 151 3.18 -6.12 -7.98
N ALA A 152 4.33 -6.80 -8.02
CA ALA A 152 4.36 -8.26 -8.06
C ALA A 152 3.79 -8.87 -6.76
N CYS A 153 4.16 -8.35 -5.60
CA CYS A 153 3.60 -8.76 -4.31
C CYS A 153 2.09 -8.50 -4.24
N MET A 154 1.64 -7.33 -4.69
CA MET A 154 0.23 -6.96 -4.78
C MET A 154 -0.57 -7.96 -5.63
N ARG A 155 -0.07 -8.32 -6.83
CA ARG A 155 -0.69 -9.33 -7.70
C ARG A 155 -0.74 -10.71 -7.04
N TYR A 156 0.34 -11.11 -6.37
CA TYR A 156 0.42 -12.41 -5.71
C TYR A 156 -0.59 -12.54 -4.56
N ARG A 157 -0.85 -11.41 -3.85
CA ARG A 157 -1.86 -11.32 -2.77
C ARG A 157 -3.29 -11.14 -3.28
N LYS A 158 -3.51 -10.95 -4.58
CA LYS A 158 -4.81 -10.56 -5.16
C LYS A 158 -5.34 -9.26 -4.55
N PHE A 159 -4.43 -8.37 -4.15
CA PHE A 159 -4.76 -7.08 -3.54
C PHE A 159 -5.44 -6.17 -4.56
N GLY A 160 -6.67 -5.80 -4.28
CA GLY A 160 -7.52 -5.03 -5.18
C GLY A 160 -7.78 -3.59 -4.71
N ARG A 161 -8.67 -2.92 -5.44
CA ARG A 161 -9.06 -1.53 -5.13
C ARG A 161 -9.70 -1.38 -3.74
N LEU A 162 -10.49 -2.36 -3.32
CA LEU A 162 -11.12 -2.35 -2.00
C LEU A 162 -10.11 -2.49 -0.86
N ASP A 163 -9.05 -3.28 -1.08
CA ASP A 163 -7.96 -3.39 -0.11
C ASP A 163 -7.16 -2.09 -0.05
N PHE A 164 -6.90 -1.47 -1.21
CA PHE A 164 -6.20 -0.18 -1.27
C PHE A 164 -6.97 0.92 -0.52
N LYS A 165 -8.31 0.94 -0.61
CA LYS A 165 -9.18 1.85 0.14
C LYS A 165 -8.98 1.75 1.66
N LYS A 166 -8.79 0.53 2.20
CA LYS A 166 -8.57 0.31 3.65
C LYS A 166 -7.33 1.03 4.16
N PHE A 167 -6.28 1.13 3.35
CA PHE A 167 -5.02 1.78 3.72
C PHE A 167 -4.97 3.28 3.35
N HIS A 168 -5.95 3.78 2.57
CA HIS A 168 -5.99 5.17 2.10
C HIS A 168 -7.37 5.82 2.37
N PRO A 169 -7.80 5.94 3.64
CA PRO A 169 -9.16 6.38 3.97
C PRO A 169 -9.46 7.82 3.54
N SER A 170 -8.44 8.69 3.46
CA SER A 170 -8.58 10.12 3.16
C SER A 170 -8.21 10.52 1.72
N GLY A 171 -7.81 9.58 0.87
CA GLY A 171 -7.37 9.88 -0.50
C GLY A 171 -8.53 10.16 -1.45
N SER A 172 -8.30 10.99 -2.48
CA SER A 172 -9.30 11.25 -3.55
C SER A 172 -9.81 9.96 -4.20
N LEU A 173 -8.94 8.97 -4.36
CA LEU A 173 -9.29 7.65 -4.85
C LEU A 173 -10.27 6.91 -3.90
N SER A 174 -10.19 7.17 -2.59
CA SER A 174 -11.12 6.60 -1.61
C SER A 174 -12.55 7.13 -1.80
N ILE A 175 -12.70 8.40 -2.22
CA ILE A 175 -14.01 9.01 -2.49
C ILE A 175 -14.65 8.35 -3.70
N THR A 176 -13.90 8.12 -4.77
CA THR A 176 -14.42 7.45 -5.99
C THR A 176 -14.70 5.95 -5.81
N LEU A 177 -14.16 5.35 -4.77
CA LEU A 177 -14.37 3.93 -4.42
C LEU A 177 -15.43 3.71 -3.34
N LYS A 178 -16.13 4.77 -2.90
CA LYS A 178 -17.26 4.62 -1.97
C LYS A 178 -18.37 3.83 -2.63
N THR A 179 -18.88 2.85 -1.90
CA THR A 179 -20.07 2.08 -2.30
C THR A 179 -21.34 2.76 -1.80
N VAL A 180 -22.48 2.32 -2.28
CA VAL A 180 -23.77 2.75 -1.72
C VAL A 180 -23.84 2.42 -0.23
N GLU A 181 -23.31 1.28 0.19
CA GLU A 181 -23.24 0.86 1.60
C GLU A 181 -22.44 1.83 2.47
N ASP A 182 -21.36 2.43 1.95
CA ASP A 182 -20.54 3.43 2.68
C ASP A 182 -21.26 4.77 2.88
N LEU A 183 -22.29 5.06 2.07
CA LEU A 183 -22.97 6.35 2.05
C LEU A 183 -24.43 6.28 2.46
N MET A 184 -25.04 5.08 2.39
CA MET A 184 -26.45 4.94 2.72
C MET A 184 -26.74 5.28 4.18
N LEU A 185 -27.89 5.87 4.40
CA LEU A 185 -28.45 6.04 5.73
C LEU A 185 -29.06 4.73 6.21
N THR A 186 -28.95 4.43 7.50
CA THR A 186 -29.47 3.21 8.10
C THR A 186 -30.32 3.50 9.34
N GLY A 187 -31.15 2.53 9.73
CA GLY A 187 -31.93 2.57 10.96
C GLY A 187 -32.84 3.81 11.03
N ASN A 188 -32.83 4.49 12.17
CA ASN A 188 -33.66 5.65 12.42
C ASN A 188 -33.36 6.89 11.57
N LYS A 189 -32.27 6.90 10.82
CA LYS A 189 -31.99 8.00 9.88
C LYS A 189 -32.80 7.91 8.62
N ILE A 190 -33.31 6.71 8.27
CA ILE A 190 -34.16 6.52 7.08
C ILE A 190 -35.56 7.07 7.37
N PRO A 191 -36.15 7.90 6.48
CA PRO A 191 -37.45 8.50 6.66
C PRO A 191 -38.57 7.53 6.26
N PHE A 192 -38.89 6.57 7.09
CA PHE A 192 -39.99 5.65 6.87
C PHE A 192 -41.33 6.26 7.28
N ILE A 193 -42.36 5.95 6.52
CA ILE A 193 -43.76 6.32 6.83
C ILE A 193 -44.71 5.18 6.45
N SER A 194 -45.85 5.07 7.16
CA SER A 194 -46.89 4.12 6.82
C SER A 194 -47.70 4.57 5.59
N GLU A 195 -48.07 3.62 4.72
CA GLU A 195 -49.00 3.87 3.58
C GLU A 195 -50.34 4.45 3.99
N LYS A 196 -50.76 4.27 5.26
CA LYS A 196 -52.02 4.81 5.83
C LYS A 196 -51.84 6.16 6.53
N ALA A 197 -50.64 6.72 6.55
CA ALA A 197 -50.40 8.02 7.17
C ALA A 197 -51.01 9.15 6.32
N ASN A 198 -51.51 10.18 6.99
CA ASN A 198 -52.01 11.35 6.29
C ASN A 198 -50.88 12.27 5.80
N MET A 199 -51.20 13.15 4.85
CA MET A 199 -50.22 14.06 4.25
C MET A 199 -49.56 15.02 5.24
N LYS A 200 -50.26 15.44 6.30
CA LYS A 200 -49.68 16.30 7.35
C LYS A 200 -48.51 15.63 8.05
N ILE A 201 -48.68 14.34 8.38
CA ILE A 201 -47.56 13.55 8.97
C ILE A 201 -46.41 13.37 7.96
N ALA A 202 -46.75 13.12 6.69
CA ALA A 202 -45.75 12.99 5.63
C ALA A 202 -44.92 14.26 5.48
N LEU A 203 -45.54 15.43 5.36
CA LEU A 203 -44.83 16.71 5.23
C LEU A 203 -43.95 17.03 6.43
N ASN A 204 -44.45 16.81 7.64
CA ASN A 204 -43.68 17.01 8.87
C ASN A 204 -42.48 16.08 8.92
N THR A 205 -42.59 14.84 8.45
CA THR A 205 -41.52 13.87 8.44
C THR A 205 -40.45 14.24 7.40
N ILE A 206 -40.84 14.68 6.19
CA ILE A 206 -39.92 15.20 5.16
C ILE A 206 -39.13 16.38 5.74
N ALA A 207 -39.82 17.37 6.31
CA ALA A 207 -39.19 18.56 6.87
C ALA A 207 -38.21 18.20 8.01
N LYS A 208 -38.63 17.34 8.95
CA LYS A 208 -37.79 16.93 10.09
C LYS A 208 -36.55 16.14 9.69
N LYS A 209 -36.68 15.29 8.67
CA LYS A 209 -35.56 14.44 8.22
C LYS A 209 -34.64 15.15 7.23
N GLY A 210 -35.13 16.17 6.51
CA GLY A 210 -34.31 16.98 5.60
C GLY A 210 -33.73 16.25 4.36
N LEU A 211 -34.33 15.10 4.00
CA LEU A 211 -33.82 14.26 2.89
C LEU A 211 -34.63 14.40 1.60
N GLY A 212 -35.66 15.24 1.59
CA GLY A 212 -36.53 15.48 0.43
C GLY A 212 -37.29 14.25 -0.04
N THR A 213 -37.34 13.18 0.77
CA THR A 213 -37.99 11.92 0.38
C THR A 213 -38.48 11.13 1.58
N LEU A 214 -39.47 10.27 1.37
CA LEU A 214 -40.00 9.29 2.33
C LEU A 214 -40.08 7.91 1.68
N ILE A 215 -39.74 6.88 2.43
CA ILE A 215 -39.97 5.50 2.05
C ILE A 215 -41.26 4.99 2.70
N VAL A 216 -42.22 4.66 1.86
CA VAL A 216 -43.56 4.22 2.28
C VAL A 216 -43.58 2.73 2.54
N LYS A 217 -44.03 2.31 3.72
CA LYS A 217 -44.15 0.90 4.12
C LYS A 217 -45.59 0.51 4.46
N ASN A 218 -45.91 -0.75 4.17
CA ASN A 218 -47.17 -1.35 4.59
C ASN A 218 -47.13 -1.88 6.04
N SER A 219 -48.22 -2.43 6.53
CA SER A 219 -48.34 -3.05 7.85
C SER A 219 -47.40 -4.24 8.08
N ARG A 220 -46.91 -4.89 7.02
CA ARG A 220 -45.93 -5.98 7.06
C ARG A 220 -44.49 -5.48 6.97
N ASN A 221 -44.24 -4.16 7.14
CA ASN A 221 -42.95 -3.52 7.05
C ASN A 221 -42.21 -3.64 5.67
N GLN A 222 -42.97 -3.94 4.61
CA GLN A 222 -42.45 -4.02 3.24
C GLN A 222 -42.55 -2.65 2.58
N THR A 223 -41.49 -2.27 1.84
CA THR A 223 -41.47 -1.03 1.03
C THR A 223 -42.50 -1.13 -0.10
N LYS A 224 -43.42 -0.16 -0.18
CA LYS A 224 -44.49 -0.06 -1.19
C LYS A 224 -44.20 1.04 -2.20
N GLY A 225 -43.43 2.06 -1.81
CA GLY A 225 -43.15 3.18 -2.69
C GLY A 225 -42.28 4.21 -2.03
N ILE A 226 -42.11 5.31 -2.74
CA ILE A 226 -41.37 6.51 -2.32
C ILE A 226 -42.23 7.73 -2.58
N LEU A 227 -42.20 8.70 -1.69
CA LEU A 227 -42.80 10.02 -1.86
C LEU A 227 -41.73 11.07 -1.77
N THR A 228 -41.64 11.96 -2.75
CA THR A 228 -40.61 13.00 -2.82
C THR A 228 -41.19 14.40 -2.66
N ASP A 229 -40.33 15.39 -2.34
CA ASP A 229 -40.71 16.81 -2.34
C ASP A 229 -41.31 17.27 -3.68
N GLY A 230 -40.81 16.70 -4.79
CA GLY A 230 -41.34 16.97 -6.13
C GLY A 230 -42.78 16.47 -6.31
N ASP A 231 -43.14 15.33 -5.71
CA ASP A 231 -44.47 14.79 -5.78
C ASP A 231 -45.44 15.69 -4.99
N VAL A 232 -45.01 16.14 -3.80
CA VAL A 232 -45.76 17.06 -2.96
C VAL A 232 -46.01 18.40 -3.67
N LYS A 233 -44.98 18.99 -4.28
CA LYS A 233 -45.11 20.25 -5.03
C LYS A 233 -46.08 20.14 -6.21
N ARG A 234 -46.09 19.00 -6.92
CA ARG A 234 -47.07 18.78 -8.01
C ARG A 234 -48.51 18.75 -7.52
N LEU A 235 -48.75 18.22 -6.33
CA LEU A 235 -50.08 18.18 -5.73
C LEU A 235 -50.59 19.56 -5.26
N THR A 236 -49.68 20.46 -4.86
CA THR A 236 -50.06 21.81 -4.36
C THR A 236 -50.18 22.83 -5.50
N ASN A 237 -49.76 22.50 -6.71
CA ASN A 237 -49.90 23.35 -7.92
C ASN A 237 -51.09 22.90 -8.80
N MET A 238 -51.91 21.97 -8.35
CA MET A 238 -53.19 21.60 -8.91
C MET A 238 -54.31 22.32 -8.16
#